data_4aaeecfb0038a0f11344731b1e06c8cf
#
_entry.id   4aaeecfb0038a0f11344731b1e06c8cf
#
_cell.length_a   1.000
_cell.length_b   1.000
_cell.length_c   1.000
_cell.angle_alpha   90.00
_cell.angle_beta   90.00
_cell.angle_gamma   90.00
#
_symmetry.space_group_name_H-M   'P 1'
#
loop_
_entity.id
_entity.type
_entity.pdbx_description
1 polymer ?
#
loop_
_entity_poly.entity_id
_entity_poly.type
_entity_poly.pdbx_seq_one_letter_code
_entity_poly.pdbx_strand_id
1 'polypeptide(L)'
;MWSIRDENTEFVTRAMEAGAALTKIFEDAVKSGAISMDDMFDTDYVEIAGTNPVQHHTKILNWAERALPPFQEAFLAKDPRMVFCAMIDGNGYLPVQNKIYSHPQRPGDVAWNTANCRNRRIFNDPAGLAAGRNLRSYLIQSYARDMGNGKTIMMREIDVPIRVNSRHWGGFRTAYKL
;
A
#
# COMPACT_ATOMS: atom_id res chain seq x y z
N MET A 1 -20.76 -30.00 -3.53
CA MET A 1 -20.54 -28.56 -3.88
C MET A 1 -19.16 -28.42 -4.51
N TRP A 2 -19.11 -27.99 -5.75
CA TRP A 2 -17.84 -27.79 -6.47
C TRP A 2 -17.30 -26.41 -6.11
N SER A 3 -16.16 -26.30 -5.45
CA SER A 3 -15.46 -25.02 -5.34
C SER A 3 -14.52 -24.88 -6.55
N ILE A 4 -14.79 -23.92 -7.40
CA ILE A 4 -13.87 -23.55 -8.48
C ILE A 4 -12.75 -22.73 -7.84
N ARG A 5 -11.59 -23.35 -7.67
CA ARG A 5 -10.36 -22.62 -7.34
C ARG A 5 -9.79 -22.08 -8.64
N ASP A 6 -9.77 -20.75 -8.78
CA ASP A 6 -9.02 -20.07 -9.83
C ASP A 6 -7.75 -19.44 -9.24
N GLU A 7 -6.95 -18.83 -10.09
CA GLU A 7 -5.71 -18.17 -9.64
C GLU A 7 -5.99 -17.02 -8.64
N ASN A 8 -7.13 -16.35 -8.74
CA ASN A 8 -7.50 -15.28 -7.81
C ASN A 8 -7.71 -15.80 -6.39
N THR A 9 -8.22 -17.03 -6.24
CA THR A 9 -8.49 -17.61 -4.91
C THR A 9 -7.23 -17.64 -4.05
N GLU A 10 -6.10 -18.01 -4.61
CA GLU A 10 -4.82 -18.05 -3.89
C GLU A 10 -4.36 -16.65 -3.49
N PHE A 11 -4.44 -15.68 -4.40
CA PHE A 11 -4.10 -14.29 -4.12
C PHE A 11 -5.03 -13.68 -3.06
N VAL A 12 -6.33 -13.95 -3.13
CA VAL A 12 -7.31 -13.50 -2.13
C VAL A 12 -6.98 -14.07 -0.75
N THR A 13 -6.71 -15.36 -0.66
CA THR A 13 -6.37 -16.01 0.61
C THR A 13 -5.12 -15.40 1.22
N ARG A 14 -4.07 -15.22 0.44
CA ARG A 14 -2.82 -14.58 0.90
C ARG A 14 -3.04 -13.15 1.37
N ALA A 15 -3.84 -12.37 0.63
CA ALA A 15 -4.13 -11.00 1.00
C ALA A 15 -4.91 -10.92 2.31
N MET A 16 -5.90 -11.78 2.50
CA MET A 16 -6.69 -11.82 3.74
C MET A 16 -5.84 -12.22 4.94
N GLU A 17 -4.97 -13.20 4.80
CA GLU A 17 -4.00 -13.59 5.84
C GLU A 17 -3.04 -12.44 6.16
N ALA A 18 -2.57 -11.73 5.14
CA ALA A 18 -1.72 -10.56 5.30
C ALA A 18 -2.44 -9.43 6.04
N GLY A 19 -3.71 -9.18 5.71
CA GLY A 19 -4.52 -8.18 6.41
C GLY A 19 -4.65 -8.46 7.90
N ALA A 20 -4.87 -9.71 8.28
CA ALA A 20 -4.91 -10.13 9.67
C ALA A 20 -3.56 -9.94 10.37
N ALA A 21 -2.47 -10.31 9.70
CA ALA A 21 -1.12 -10.15 10.25
C ALA A 21 -0.75 -8.66 10.41
N LEU A 22 -1.10 -7.82 9.46
CA LEU A 22 -0.86 -6.37 9.52
C LEU A 22 -1.69 -5.71 10.61
N THR A 23 -2.96 -6.07 10.76
CA THR A 23 -3.79 -5.59 11.86
C THR A 23 -3.09 -5.87 13.20
N LYS A 24 -2.54 -7.07 13.38
CA LYS A 24 -1.79 -7.41 14.59
C LYS A 24 -0.52 -6.56 14.75
N ILE A 25 0.23 -6.33 13.68
CA ILE A 25 1.43 -5.48 13.71
C ILE A 25 1.07 -4.06 14.13
N PHE A 26 0.01 -3.48 13.58
CA PHE A 26 -0.47 -2.15 13.91
C PHE A 26 -0.94 -2.07 15.37
N GLU A 27 -1.73 -3.04 15.81
CA GLU A 27 -2.26 -3.08 17.17
C GLU A 27 -1.15 -3.29 18.20
N ASP A 28 -0.20 -4.19 17.94
CA ASP A 28 0.95 -4.41 18.81
C ASP A 28 1.82 -3.15 18.95
N ALA A 29 1.98 -2.37 17.88
CA ALA A 29 2.72 -1.11 17.91
C ALA A 29 2.06 -0.07 18.81
N VAL A 30 0.73 0.05 18.75
CA VAL A 30 -0.03 0.94 19.63
C VAL A 30 0.07 0.45 21.08
N LYS A 31 -0.13 -0.84 21.30
CA LYS A 31 -0.10 -1.46 22.64
C LYS A 31 1.25 -1.30 23.31
N SER A 32 2.35 -1.43 22.57
CA SER A 32 3.71 -1.29 23.09
C SER A 32 4.15 0.17 23.29
N GLY A 33 3.38 1.13 22.77
CA GLY A 33 3.76 2.54 22.78
C GLY A 33 4.74 2.94 21.68
N ALA A 34 5.02 2.06 20.71
CA ALA A 34 5.87 2.40 19.56
C ALA A 34 5.31 3.55 18.73
N ILE A 35 3.99 3.65 18.69
CA ILE A 35 3.26 4.76 18.06
C ILE A 35 1.93 4.94 18.77
N SER A 36 1.44 6.18 18.92
CA SER A 36 0.11 6.44 19.47
C SER A 36 -0.98 6.23 18.43
N MET A 37 -2.23 6.04 18.88
CA MET A 37 -3.39 5.99 17.97
C MET A 37 -3.50 7.30 17.19
N ASP A 38 -3.32 8.45 17.83
CA ASP A 38 -3.42 9.75 17.16
C ASP A 38 -2.39 9.89 16.04
N ASP A 39 -1.16 9.48 16.27
CA ASP A 39 -0.11 9.53 15.25
C ASP A 39 -0.36 8.54 14.12
N MET A 40 -0.84 7.34 14.45
CA MET A 40 -1.17 6.33 13.45
C MET A 40 -2.29 6.77 12.51
N PHE A 41 -3.25 7.53 13.02
CA PHE A 41 -4.41 8.06 12.28
C PHE A 41 -4.23 9.52 11.85
N ASP A 42 -3.03 10.06 11.89
CA ASP A 42 -2.75 11.44 11.48
C ASP A 42 -3.09 11.64 10.00
N THR A 43 -3.86 12.69 9.71
CA THR A 43 -4.28 13.08 8.37
C THR A 43 -3.78 14.47 7.98
N ASP A 44 -2.81 15.00 8.71
CA ASP A 44 -2.13 16.24 8.35
C ASP A 44 -0.97 15.90 7.39
N TYR A 45 -1.27 15.93 6.10
CA TYR A 45 -0.33 15.58 5.04
C TYR A 45 0.52 16.80 4.69
N VAL A 46 1.71 16.86 5.26
CA VAL A 46 2.64 17.97 5.07
C VAL A 46 3.50 17.72 3.83
N GLU A 47 3.45 18.62 2.85
CA GLU A 47 4.26 18.50 1.64
C GLU A 47 5.75 18.56 1.96
N ILE A 48 6.50 17.65 1.35
CA ILE A 48 7.98 17.66 1.40
C ILE A 48 8.47 18.56 0.27
N ALA A 49 9.10 19.67 0.64
CA ALA A 49 9.58 20.65 -0.31
C ALA A 49 10.57 20.04 -1.32
N GLY A 50 10.50 20.51 -2.56
CA GLY A 50 11.41 20.07 -3.62
C GLY A 50 11.13 18.69 -4.19
N THR A 51 10.00 18.06 -3.85
CA THR A 51 9.60 16.76 -4.41
C THR A 51 8.64 16.91 -5.58
N ASN A 52 8.87 16.14 -6.63
CA ASN A 52 7.97 16.06 -7.79
C ASN A 52 8.06 14.65 -8.44
N PRO A 53 7.00 13.81 -8.41
CA PRO A 53 5.69 14.09 -7.80
C PRO A 53 5.79 14.43 -6.31
N VAL A 54 4.85 15.25 -5.83
CA VAL A 54 4.87 15.71 -4.44
C VAL A 54 4.77 14.52 -3.47
N GLN A 55 5.69 14.47 -2.52
CA GLN A 55 5.66 13.54 -1.40
C GLN A 55 5.21 14.28 -0.13
N HIS A 56 4.63 13.54 0.80
CA HIS A 56 4.08 14.08 2.03
C HIS A 56 4.64 13.35 3.24
N HIS A 57 4.73 14.07 4.34
CA HIS A 57 5.06 13.55 5.65
C HIS A 57 3.82 13.57 6.54
N THR A 58 3.63 12.51 7.32
CA THR A 58 2.65 12.44 8.40
C THR A 58 3.29 11.80 9.62
N LYS A 59 2.61 11.81 10.75
CA LYS A 59 3.14 11.27 12.01
C LYS A 59 3.28 9.75 12.06
N ILE A 60 2.66 9.02 11.13
CA ILE A 60 2.86 7.58 11.01
C ILE A 60 4.20 7.23 10.34
N LEU A 61 4.78 8.15 9.55
CA LEU A 61 5.84 7.82 8.59
C LEU A 61 7.07 7.19 9.24
N ASN A 62 7.57 7.75 10.34
CA ASN A 62 8.78 7.24 10.98
C ASN A 62 8.61 5.79 11.48
N TRP A 63 7.48 5.49 12.09
CA TRP A 63 7.16 4.12 12.52
C TRP A 63 6.99 3.20 11.31
N ALA A 64 6.22 3.64 10.31
CA ALA A 64 5.90 2.85 9.13
C ALA A 64 7.16 2.47 8.35
N GLU A 65 8.09 3.39 8.17
CA GLU A 65 9.34 3.13 7.44
C GLU A 65 10.26 2.12 8.13
N ARG A 66 10.14 1.96 9.46
CA ARG A 66 10.90 0.97 10.22
C ARG A 66 10.19 -0.38 10.32
N ALA A 67 8.87 -0.35 10.54
CA ALA A 67 8.11 -1.54 10.90
C ALA A 67 7.59 -2.33 9.69
N LEU A 68 7.23 -1.66 8.59
CA LEU A 68 6.49 -2.28 7.49
C LEU A 68 7.35 -2.93 6.40
N PRO A 69 8.56 -2.43 6.05
CA PRO A 69 9.32 -3.01 4.95
C PRO A 69 9.61 -4.51 5.06
N PRO A 70 9.96 -5.08 6.22
CA PRO A 70 10.19 -6.52 6.30
C PRO A 70 8.96 -7.34 5.89
N PHE A 71 7.77 -6.91 6.29
CA PHE A 71 6.52 -7.57 5.91
C PHE A 71 6.23 -7.41 4.41
N GLN A 72 6.35 -6.19 3.89
CA GLN A 72 6.08 -5.89 2.48
C GLN A 72 7.01 -6.66 1.55
N GLU A 73 8.30 -6.70 1.85
CA GLU A 73 9.27 -7.39 1.00
C GLU A 73 9.09 -8.91 1.05
N ALA A 74 8.79 -9.47 2.21
CA ALA A 74 8.50 -10.89 2.34
C ALA A 74 7.23 -11.28 1.57
N PHE A 75 6.20 -10.44 1.61
CA PHE A 75 4.97 -10.67 0.86
C PHE A 75 5.21 -10.59 -0.64
N LEU A 76 5.93 -9.57 -1.10
CA LEU A 76 6.27 -9.39 -2.52
C LEU A 76 7.02 -10.60 -3.08
N ALA A 77 7.88 -11.22 -2.28
CA ALA A 77 8.69 -12.37 -2.69
C ALA A 77 7.91 -13.68 -2.82
N LYS A 78 6.65 -13.74 -2.38
CA LYS A 78 5.86 -14.99 -2.39
C LYS A 78 5.51 -15.49 -3.78
N ASP A 79 5.43 -14.59 -4.75
CA ASP A 79 5.05 -14.95 -6.12
C ASP A 79 5.71 -13.99 -7.12
N PRO A 80 6.36 -14.49 -8.18
CA PRO A 80 7.03 -13.65 -9.17
C PRO A 80 6.08 -12.78 -9.99
N ARG A 81 4.78 -13.07 -9.99
CA ARG A 81 3.77 -12.24 -10.66
C ARG A 81 3.43 -10.98 -9.87
N MET A 82 3.76 -10.94 -8.57
CA MET A 82 3.53 -9.77 -7.74
C MET A 82 4.33 -8.57 -8.26
N VAL A 83 3.66 -7.43 -8.38
CA VAL A 83 4.27 -6.18 -8.82
C VAL A 83 4.54 -5.27 -7.64
N PHE A 84 3.57 -5.10 -6.75
CA PHE A 84 3.77 -4.35 -5.51
C PHE A 84 2.79 -4.78 -4.43
N CYS A 85 3.12 -4.44 -3.20
CA CYS A 85 2.19 -4.48 -2.08
C CYS A 85 2.51 -3.35 -1.11
N ALA A 86 1.48 -2.63 -0.68
CA ALA A 86 1.65 -1.44 0.15
C ALA A 86 0.39 -1.11 0.94
N MET A 87 0.56 -0.50 2.11
CA MET A 87 -0.53 0.01 2.91
C MET A 87 -0.92 1.41 2.43
N ILE A 88 -2.22 1.69 2.42
CA ILE A 88 -2.79 2.96 2.00
C ILE A 88 -3.89 3.37 2.97
N ASP A 89 -3.92 4.63 3.40
CA ASP A 89 -4.99 5.11 4.26
C ASP A 89 -6.26 5.48 3.47
N GLY A 90 -7.31 5.86 4.17
CA GLY A 90 -8.59 6.19 3.55
C GLY A 90 -8.60 7.45 2.66
N ASN A 91 -7.53 8.25 2.70
CA ASN A 91 -7.36 9.44 1.85
C ASN A 91 -6.37 9.20 0.70
N GLY A 92 -5.89 7.98 0.56
CA GLY A 92 -4.96 7.62 -0.51
C GLY A 92 -3.48 7.79 -0.17
N TYR A 93 -3.16 8.13 1.08
CA TYR A 93 -1.77 8.27 1.49
C TYR A 93 -1.10 6.91 1.65
N LEU A 94 0.00 6.73 0.94
CA LEU A 94 0.78 5.51 0.90
C LEU A 94 2.19 5.82 1.45
N PRO A 95 2.40 5.63 2.77
CA PRO A 95 3.64 6.07 3.40
C PRO A 95 4.87 5.28 2.92
N VAL A 96 4.73 3.96 2.77
CA VAL A 96 5.86 3.08 2.45
C VAL A 96 5.49 2.20 1.26
N GLN A 97 6.35 2.20 0.26
CA GLN A 97 6.24 1.31 -0.90
C GLN A 97 7.34 0.25 -0.85
N ASN A 98 7.27 -0.78 -1.68
CA ASN A 98 8.35 -1.74 -1.83
C ASN A 98 9.67 -1.02 -2.19
N LYS A 99 10.79 -1.60 -1.81
CA LYS A 99 12.12 -0.99 -1.99
C LYS A 99 12.38 -0.56 -3.42
N ILE A 100 11.98 -1.38 -4.40
CA ILE A 100 12.17 -1.08 -5.83
C ILE A 100 11.40 0.15 -6.30
N TYR A 101 10.41 0.62 -5.54
CA TYR A 101 9.60 1.82 -5.83
C TYR A 101 9.75 2.91 -4.77
N SER A 102 10.78 2.82 -3.94
CA SER A 102 11.04 3.75 -2.83
C SER A 102 12.43 4.40 -2.93
N HIS A 103 12.89 4.65 -4.15
CA HIS A 103 14.16 5.33 -4.38
C HIS A 103 14.06 6.81 -3.98
N PRO A 104 15.17 7.41 -3.56
CA PRO A 104 15.24 8.88 -3.45
C PRO A 104 14.95 9.53 -4.79
N GLN A 105 14.22 10.63 -4.78
CA GLN A 105 13.92 11.35 -6.00
C GLN A 105 15.19 11.96 -6.62
N ARG A 106 15.20 11.99 -7.95
CA ARG A 106 16.21 12.69 -8.75
C ARG A 106 15.67 14.08 -9.09
N PRO A 107 16.33 15.17 -8.67
CA PRO A 107 15.85 16.52 -8.99
C PRO A 107 15.66 16.71 -10.48
N GLY A 108 14.47 17.22 -10.86
CA GLY A 108 14.14 17.51 -12.26
C GLY A 108 13.77 16.30 -13.14
N ASP A 109 13.92 15.07 -12.64
CA ASP A 109 13.59 13.86 -13.41
C ASP A 109 12.21 13.31 -13.01
N VAL A 110 11.16 14.05 -13.38
CA VAL A 110 9.79 13.74 -12.96
C VAL A 110 9.32 12.38 -13.46
N ALA A 111 9.65 12.00 -14.68
CA ALA A 111 9.24 10.72 -15.25
C ALA A 111 9.86 9.55 -14.48
N TRP A 112 11.15 9.63 -14.19
CA TRP A 112 11.82 8.61 -13.38
C TRP A 112 11.28 8.55 -11.96
N ASN A 113 11.09 9.72 -11.32
CA ASN A 113 10.53 9.82 -9.97
C ASN A 113 9.12 9.22 -9.90
N THR A 114 8.28 9.47 -10.90
CA THR A 114 6.93 8.94 -10.98
C THR A 114 6.91 7.42 -10.94
N ALA A 115 7.84 6.79 -11.63
CA ALA A 115 7.94 5.33 -11.71
C ALA A 115 8.64 4.70 -10.50
N ASN A 116 9.65 5.35 -9.93
CA ASN A 116 10.58 4.74 -8.97
C ASN A 116 10.48 5.28 -7.54
N CYS A 117 9.73 6.35 -7.33
CA CYS A 117 9.56 7.01 -6.03
C CYS A 117 8.06 7.12 -5.70
N ARG A 118 7.47 5.97 -5.36
CA ARG A 118 6.02 5.87 -5.12
C ARG A 118 5.64 5.91 -3.65
N ASN A 119 6.61 5.93 -2.76
CA ASN A 119 6.41 6.10 -1.33
C ASN A 119 6.07 7.54 -0.96
N ARG A 120 5.42 7.75 0.16
CA ARG A 120 5.06 9.06 0.73
C ARG A 120 4.12 9.89 -0.17
N ARG A 121 3.44 9.24 -1.09
CA ARG A 121 2.56 9.92 -2.06
C ARG A 121 1.10 9.69 -1.72
N ILE A 122 0.25 10.60 -2.19
CA ILE A 122 -1.21 10.46 -2.12
C ILE A 122 -1.71 9.93 -3.46
N PHE A 123 -2.27 8.73 -3.43
CA PHE A 123 -2.92 8.11 -4.58
C PHE A 123 -4.44 8.21 -4.40
N ASN A 124 -4.98 9.37 -4.75
CA ASN A 124 -6.39 9.69 -4.64
C ASN A 124 -7.19 9.46 -5.94
N ASP A 125 -6.63 8.69 -6.84
CA ASP A 125 -7.35 8.17 -8.01
C ASP A 125 -8.41 7.14 -7.57
N PRO A 126 -9.34 6.76 -8.47
CA PRO A 126 -10.43 5.83 -8.10
C PRO A 126 -9.94 4.51 -7.49
N ALA A 127 -8.90 3.90 -8.06
CA ALA A 127 -8.38 2.63 -7.56
C ALA A 127 -7.73 2.78 -6.16
N GLY A 128 -6.96 3.84 -5.96
CA GLY A 128 -6.31 4.12 -4.67
C GLY A 128 -7.33 4.39 -3.56
N LEU A 129 -8.32 5.23 -3.82
CA LEU A 129 -9.38 5.52 -2.85
C LEU A 129 -10.25 4.28 -2.56
N ALA A 130 -10.56 3.49 -3.59
CA ALA A 130 -11.33 2.25 -3.39
C ALA A 130 -10.58 1.28 -2.48
N ALA A 131 -9.27 1.12 -2.68
CA ALA A 131 -8.43 0.28 -1.82
C ALA A 131 -8.39 0.77 -0.37
N GLY A 132 -8.16 2.07 -0.16
CA GLY A 132 -8.07 2.67 1.17
C GLY A 132 -9.38 2.70 1.94
N ARG A 133 -10.50 2.77 1.24
CA ARG A 133 -11.85 2.88 1.83
C ARG A 133 -12.63 1.58 1.89
N ASN A 134 -12.10 0.51 1.32
CA ASN A 134 -12.76 -0.80 1.30
C ASN A 134 -13.01 -1.29 2.73
N LEU A 135 -14.27 -1.62 3.03
CA LEU A 135 -14.70 -2.18 4.32
C LEU A 135 -15.06 -3.68 4.21
N ARG A 136 -15.02 -4.24 3.01
CA ARG A 136 -15.31 -5.66 2.77
C ARG A 136 -14.09 -6.50 3.09
N SER A 137 -14.30 -7.81 3.25
CA SER A 137 -13.21 -8.78 3.51
C SER A 137 -12.10 -8.67 2.48
N TYR A 138 -12.46 -8.43 1.22
CA TYR A 138 -11.54 -8.11 0.14
C TYR A 138 -12.26 -7.36 -0.98
N LEU A 139 -11.47 -6.69 -1.80
CA LEU A 139 -11.91 -6.03 -3.03
C LEU A 139 -10.98 -6.46 -4.16
N ILE A 140 -11.54 -6.81 -5.31
CA ILE A 140 -10.76 -7.11 -6.52
C ILE A 140 -10.93 -5.96 -7.50
N GLN A 141 -9.81 -5.43 -7.99
CA GLN A 141 -9.77 -4.40 -9.03
C GLN A 141 -8.89 -4.86 -10.20
N SER A 142 -9.22 -4.40 -11.39
CA SER A 142 -8.38 -4.58 -12.57
C SER A 142 -8.20 -3.24 -13.25
N TYR A 143 -6.97 -2.90 -13.61
CA TYR A 143 -6.65 -1.62 -14.23
C TYR A 143 -5.35 -1.72 -15.04
N ALA A 144 -5.15 -0.74 -15.93
CA ALA A 144 -3.91 -0.58 -16.65
C ALA A 144 -2.96 0.31 -15.81
N ARG A 145 -1.78 -0.22 -15.48
CA ARG A 145 -0.75 0.56 -14.79
C ARG A 145 0.18 1.19 -15.82
N ASP A 146 0.36 2.50 -15.72
CA ASP A 146 1.37 3.21 -16.49
C ASP A 146 2.76 2.90 -15.94
N MET A 147 3.58 2.29 -16.78
CA MET A 147 4.97 1.91 -16.45
C MET A 147 5.99 2.93 -16.94
N GLY A 148 5.52 4.07 -17.49
CA GLY A 148 6.37 5.08 -18.12
C GLY A 148 6.62 4.80 -19.61
N ASN A 149 7.08 5.83 -20.33
CA ASN A 149 7.38 5.75 -21.77
C ASN A 149 6.22 5.24 -22.64
N GLY A 150 4.97 5.53 -22.25
CA GLY A 150 3.78 5.09 -22.96
C GLY A 150 3.47 3.59 -22.83
N LYS A 151 4.18 2.86 -21.97
CA LYS A 151 3.92 1.45 -21.71
C LYS A 151 2.96 1.29 -20.55
N THR A 152 1.94 0.43 -20.75
CA THR A 152 1.01 0.01 -19.71
C THR A 152 1.00 -1.50 -19.58
N ILE A 153 0.74 -1.99 -18.36
CA ILE A 153 0.50 -3.40 -18.11
C ILE A 153 -0.85 -3.56 -17.41
N MET A 154 -1.55 -4.64 -17.77
CA MET A 154 -2.79 -4.98 -17.07
C MET A 154 -2.47 -5.61 -15.73
N MET A 155 -3.07 -5.03 -14.70
CA MET A 155 -2.90 -5.42 -13.31
C MET A 155 -4.21 -5.95 -12.76
N ARG A 156 -4.09 -6.95 -11.88
CA ARG A 156 -5.15 -7.25 -10.92
C ARG A 156 -4.66 -6.91 -9.54
N GLU A 157 -5.55 -6.32 -8.76
CA GLU A 157 -5.24 -5.89 -7.40
C GLU A 157 -6.27 -6.49 -6.46
N ILE A 158 -5.79 -7.01 -5.33
CA ILE A 158 -6.64 -7.46 -4.24
C ILE A 158 -6.30 -6.61 -3.03
N ASP A 159 -7.31 -5.94 -2.51
CA ASP A 159 -7.21 -5.02 -1.39
C ASP A 159 -7.96 -5.61 -0.19
N VAL A 160 -7.33 -5.56 0.96
CA VAL A 160 -7.93 -6.02 2.22
C VAL A 160 -7.88 -4.92 3.26
N PRO A 161 -8.90 -4.79 4.14
CA PRO A 161 -8.93 -3.73 5.12
C PRO A 161 -7.92 -3.97 6.25
N ILE A 162 -7.39 -2.87 6.78
CA ILE A 162 -6.60 -2.83 8.00
C ILE A 162 -7.38 -2.07 9.04
N ARG A 163 -7.63 -2.71 10.19
CA ARG A 163 -8.29 -2.10 11.34
C ARG A 163 -7.34 -2.09 12.53
N VAL A 164 -7.46 -1.06 13.35
CA VAL A 164 -6.68 -0.93 14.58
C VAL A 164 -7.66 -0.65 15.71
N ASN A 165 -7.75 -1.57 16.67
CA ASN A 165 -8.72 -1.50 17.76
C ASN A 165 -10.15 -1.24 17.24
N SER A 166 -10.56 -2.00 16.23
CA SER A 166 -11.85 -1.91 15.53
C SER A 166 -12.06 -0.63 14.71
N ARG A 167 -11.11 0.27 14.65
CA ARG A 167 -11.16 1.48 13.81
C ARG A 167 -10.51 1.20 12.47
N HIS A 168 -11.22 1.46 11.38
CA HIS A 168 -10.68 1.30 10.03
C HIS A 168 -9.58 2.32 9.76
N TRP A 169 -8.36 1.83 9.48
CA TRP A 169 -7.23 2.67 9.12
C TRP A 169 -7.15 2.89 7.62
N GLY A 170 -7.29 1.86 6.85
CA GLY A 170 -7.12 1.86 5.40
C GLY A 170 -7.10 0.44 4.87
N GLY A 171 -6.26 0.20 3.88
CA GLY A 171 -6.13 -1.10 3.23
C GLY A 171 -4.70 -1.51 2.96
N PHE A 172 -4.53 -2.81 2.71
CA PHE A 172 -3.33 -3.37 2.14
C PHE A 172 -3.59 -3.69 0.68
N ARG A 173 -2.88 -3.01 -0.21
CA ARG A 173 -2.94 -3.20 -1.65
C ARG A 173 -1.99 -4.31 -2.05
N THR A 174 -2.47 -5.28 -2.82
CA THR A 174 -1.61 -6.34 -3.38
C THR A 174 -1.90 -6.46 -4.86
N ALA A 175 -0.92 -6.18 -5.70
CA ALA A 175 -1.12 -6.11 -7.14
C ALA A 175 -0.20 -7.07 -7.88
N TYR A 176 -0.76 -7.74 -8.87
CA TYR A 176 -0.02 -8.70 -9.70
C TYR A 176 -0.38 -8.54 -11.18
N LYS A 177 0.55 -8.95 -12.04
CA LYS A 177 0.32 -8.95 -13.51
C LYS A 177 -0.52 -10.14 -13.93
N LEU A 178 -1.39 -9.88 -14.86
CA LEU A 178 -2.18 -10.90 -15.52
C LEU A 178 -1.38 -11.66 -16.58
#